data_944859487760614656eee88a4c145b58
#
_entry.id   944859487760614656eee88a4c145b58
#
_cell.length_a   1.000
_cell.length_b   1.000
_cell.length_c   1.000
_cell.angle_alpha   90.00
_cell.angle_beta   90.00
_cell.angle_gamma   90.00
#
_symmetry.space_group_name_H-M   'P 1'
#
loop_
_entity.id
_entity.type
_entity.pdbx_description
1 polymer ?
#
loop_
_entity_poly.entity_id
_entity_poly.type
_entity_poly.pdbx_seq_one_letter_code
_entity_poly.pdbx_strand_id
1 'polypeptide(L)'
;MEKRKPTLLDRLKWTRLHQLLHDNSGVRYFVIAIGLLLATGIGVLAFIWSQPEPSLPVEYPIVQKKKEAPKFYSPLTGVQVADEAQARRPVTAIMIENSPDARPQSGLKDAGVVFEAVAEGGITRFIALYQEARPGLIGPVRSVRPYYVEWAAGFDPAVAHIGGSAKALQMIRSGGYGVDLDQFFNAGTYWRATDRYAPHNVYTNFDRLDALSTAKGKTSSTFSFSPRTDDKKAATPNASKININVSSGAYNVDYTYDAATNSYVRFEGGANHTDREGGQIQPKVVIAMKVPMSLGFEDGYREQITTTGSGAAYVFQNGTVSEVTWSKASATAKLEFKTADGKEIALNRGQTWVTALDQSRGVTWQ
;
A
#
# COMPACT_ATOMS: atom_id res chain seq x y z
N MET A 1 74.95 52.36 22.75
CA MET A 1 75.67 51.09 23.03
C MET A 1 77.10 51.24 22.56
N GLU A 2 78.02 51.43 23.48
CA GLU A 2 79.42 51.72 23.24
C GLU A 2 80.12 50.39 22.88
N LYS A 3 80.72 50.32 21.69
CA LYS A 3 81.49 49.12 21.25
C LYS A 3 82.79 49.03 22.03
N ARG A 4 82.94 48.09 22.93
CA ARG A 4 84.17 47.80 23.64
C ARG A 4 85.31 47.53 22.62
N LYS A 5 86.37 48.32 22.70
CA LYS A 5 87.58 48.07 21.89
C LYS A 5 88.27 46.79 22.33
N PRO A 6 88.68 45.91 21.42
CA PRO A 6 89.34 44.64 21.82
C PRO A 6 90.58 44.89 22.60
N THR A 7 90.82 44.12 23.63
CA THR A 7 91.98 44.18 24.50
C THR A 7 93.23 43.59 23.83
N LEU A 8 94.38 43.92 24.28
CA LEU A 8 95.67 43.40 23.78
C LEU A 8 95.74 41.88 23.76
N LEU A 9 95.06 41.22 24.72
CA LEU A 9 94.93 39.77 24.82
C LEU A 9 94.05 39.15 23.70
N ASP A 10 93.07 39.87 23.33
CA ASP A 10 92.17 39.45 22.21
C ASP A 10 92.91 39.55 20.87
N ARG A 11 93.76 40.54 20.69
CA ARG A 11 94.62 40.64 19.48
C ARG A 11 95.67 39.58 19.38
N LEU A 12 96.33 39.22 20.52
CA LEU A 12 97.35 38.16 20.62
C LEU A 12 96.76 36.73 20.36
N LYS A 13 95.52 36.49 20.78
CA LYS A 13 94.83 35.21 20.50
C LYS A 13 94.46 35.11 18.99
N TRP A 14 94.01 36.16 18.39
CA TRP A 14 93.71 36.18 16.94
C TRP A 14 94.94 35.98 16.08
N THR A 15 96.06 36.59 16.38
CA THR A 15 97.33 36.40 15.68
C THR A 15 97.89 35.01 15.77
N ARG A 16 97.88 34.37 16.99
CA ARG A 16 98.25 32.97 17.15
C ARG A 16 97.32 31.97 16.39
N LEU A 17 96.03 32.23 16.41
CA LEU A 17 95.13 31.37 15.68
C LEU A 17 95.33 31.51 14.15
N HIS A 18 95.63 32.72 13.70
CA HIS A 18 95.86 32.98 12.28
C HIS A 18 97.23 32.34 11.83
N GLN A 19 98.29 32.36 12.62
CA GLN A 19 99.53 31.69 12.39
C GLN A 19 99.42 30.16 12.35
N LEU A 20 98.65 29.55 13.34
CA LEU A 20 98.41 28.11 13.37
C LEU A 20 97.63 27.63 12.11
N LEU A 21 96.77 28.47 11.56
CA LEU A 21 96.00 28.13 10.35
C LEU A 21 96.87 28.35 9.11
N HIS A 22 97.91 29.22 9.15
CA HIS A 22 98.74 29.52 7.97
C HIS A 22 99.90 28.57 7.79
N ASP A 23 100.53 28.11 8.93
CA ASP A 23 101.76 27.33 8.93
C ASP A 23 101.55 25.81 8.98
N ASN A 24 100.32 25.33 9.21
CA ASN A 24 100.08 23.90 9.24
C ASN A 24 98.82 23.51 8.42
N SER A 25 99.14 22.98 7.22
CA SER A 25 98.06 22.60 6.23
C SER A 25 97.09 21.58 6.79
N GLY A 26 97.54 20.67 7.72
CA GLY A 26 96.67 19.65 8.38
C GLY A 26 95.60 20.27 9.25
N VAL A 27 96.03 21.32 10.07
CA VAL A 27 95.07 22.03 10.95
C VAL A 27 94.01 22.81 10.12
N ARG A 28 94.41 23.37 9.02
CA ARG A 28 93.53 24.10 8.13
C ARG A 28 92.48 23.18 7.51
N TYR A 29 92.88 22.02 7.01
CA TYR A 29 91.93 21.05 6.47
C TYR A 29 91.03 20.46 7.55
N PHE A 30 91.52 20.25 8.78
CA PHE A 30 90.73 19.75 9.89
C PHE A 30 89.67 20.78 10.31
N VAL A 31 89.99 22.04 10.41
CA VAL A 31 89.00 23.10 10.73
C VAL A 31 87.98 23.26 9.61
N ILE A 32 88.37 23.17 8.33
CA ILE A 32 87.44 23.17 7.21
C ILE A 32 86.50 21.92 7.24
N ALA A 33 87.05 20.75 7.54
CA ALA A 33 86.30 19.54 7.63
C ALA A 33 85.25 19.59 8.75
N ILE A 34 85.60 20.11 9.93
CA ILE A 34 84.64 20.31 11.04
C ILE A 34 83.59 21.34 10.67
N GLY A 35 83.99 22.44 9.98
CA GLY A 35 83.07 23.46 9.51
C GLY A 35 82.04 22.87 8.52
N LEU A 36 82.47 22.04 7.61
CA LEU A 36 81.63 21.35 6.65
C LEU A 36 80.69 20.35 7.34
N LEU A 37 81.20 19.58 8.32
CA LEU A 37 80.35 18.65 9.12
C LEU A 37 79.28 19.37 9.93
N LEU A 38 79.62 20.50 10.54
CA LEU A 38 78.66 21.32 11.25
C LEU A 38 77.63 21.96 10.33
N ALA A 39 78.06 22.44 9.17
CA ALA A 39 77.15 23.01 8.14
C ALA A 39 76.17 21.94 7.60
N THR A 40 76.67 20.71 7.32
CA THR A 40 75.82 19.59 6.91
C THR A 40 74.87 19.15 8.01
N GLY A 41 75.35 19.10 9.27
CA GLY A 41 74.47 18.78 10.44
C GLY A 41 73.34 19.79 10.64
N ILE A 42 73.66 21.08 10.51
CA ILE A 42 72.66 22.15 10.58
C ILE A 42 71.69 22.05 9.40
N GLY A 43 72.16 21.75 8.19
CA GLY A 43 71.34 21.58 7.02
C GLY A 43 70.36 20.40 7.16
N VAL A 44 70.80 19.26 7.68
CA VAL A 44 69.96 18.09 7.91
C VAL A 44 68.91 18.37 8.99
N LEU A 45 69.31 19.05 10.08
CA LEU A 45 68.37 19.45 11.13
C LEU A 45 67.30 20.43 10.58
N ALA A 46 67.71 21.42 9.78
CA ALA A 46 66.79 22.35 9.14
C ALA A 46 65.86 21.64 8.14
N PHE A 47 66.36 20.63 7.40
CA PHE A 47 65.54 19.81 6.52
C PHE A 47 64.54 18.96 7.28
N ILE A 48 64.93 18.31 8.38
CA ILE A 48 64.01 17.53 9.21
C ILE A 48 62.92 18.44 9.80
N TRP A 49 63.26 19.63 10.23
CA TRP A 49 62.30 20.59 10.80
C TRP A 49 61.43 21.25 9.73
N SER A 50 61.83 21.25 8.48
CA SER A 50 61.05 21.79 7.38
C SER A 50 60.07 20.78 6.75
N GLN A 51 60.15 19.51 7.18
CA GLN A 51 59.17 18.50 6.74
C GLN A 51 57.81 18.83 7.37
N PRO A 52 56.74 18.96 6.56
CA PRO A 52 55.40 19.10 7.15
C PRO A 52 55.10 17.89 8.01
N GLU A 53 54.57 18.11 9.19
CA GLU A 53 54.11 17.02 10.05
C GLU A 53 53.18 16.11 9.22
N PRO A 54 53.32 14.78 9.32
CA PRO A 54 52.43 13.88 8.63
C PRO A 54 51.00 14.18 9.13
N SER A 55 50.17 14.69 8.23
CA SER A 55 48.77 14.87 8.52
C SER A 55 48.18 13.51 8.89
N LEU A 56 47.72 13.38 10.13
CA LEU A 56 46.95 12.22 10.53
C LEU A 56 45.80 12.02 9.54
N PRO A 57 45.52 10.79 9.13
CA PRO A 57 44.37 10.55 8.26
C PRO A 57 43.11 11.17 8.89
N VAL A 58 42.49 12.10 8.24
CA VAL A 58 41.19 12.61 8.67
C VAL A 58 40.22 11.44 8.56
N GLU A 59 39.92 10.82 9.67
CA GLU A 59 38.90 9.78 9.74
C GLU A 59 37.55 10.47 9.54
N TYR A 60 37.08 10.47 8.32
CA TYR A 60 35.72 10.93 8.03
C TYR A 60 34.75 9.98 8.76
N PRO A 61 33.85 10.48 9.62
CA PRO A 61 32.87 9.62 10.22
C PRO A 61 32.09 8.97 9.09
N ILE A 62 32.19 7.63 8.98
CA ILE A 62 31.35 6.84 8.07
C ILE A 62 29.94 7.04 8.61
N VAL A 63 29.18 7.97 7.99
CA VAL A 63 27.75 8.11 8.25
C VAL A 63 27.13 6.82 7.73
N GLN A 64 27.00 5.84 8.62
CA GLN A 64 26.24 4.64 8.33
C GLN A 64 24.82 5.09 8.02
N LYS A 65 24.47 5.03 6.75
CA LYS A 65 23.09 5.29 6.31
C LYS A 65 22.21 4.33 7.10
N LYS A 66 21.46 4.85 8.07
CA LYS A 66 20.56 4.06 8.93
C LYS A 66 19.67 3.26 8.00
N LYS A 67 19.78 1.93 8.02
CA LYS A 67 18.99 1.05 7.19
C LYS A 67 17.53 1.31 7.55
N GLU A 68 16.74 1.85 6.60
CA GLU A 68 15.32 2.05 6.83
C GLU A 68 14.68 0.71 7.22
N ALA A 69 13.81 0.75 8.23
CA ALA A 69 13.05 -0.43 8.61
C ALA A 69 12.20 -0.92 7.41
N PRO A 70 12.05 -2.23 7.22
CA PRO A 70 11.22 -2.74 6.14
C PRO A 70 9.79 -2.22 6.29
N LYS A 71 9.20 -1.77 5.17
CA LYS A 71 7.81 -1.32 5.10
C LYS A 71 6.95 -2.47 4.61
N PHE A 72 5.86 -2.74 5.30
CA PHE A 72 4.88 -3.76 4.94
C PHE A 72 3.62 -3.11 4.40
N TYR A 73 2.97 -3.77 3.44
CA TYR A 73 1.76 -3.27 2.79
C TYR A 73 0.72 -4.38 2.68
N SER A 74 -0.54 -4.04 2.86
CA SER A 74 -1.65 -4.96 2.60
C SER A 74 -1.68 -5.35 1.12
N PRO A 75 -1.66 -6.64 0.77
CA PRO A 75 -1.87 -7.07 -0.62
C PRO A 75 -3.23 -6.68 -1.18
N LEU A 76 -4.25 -6.51 -0.33
CA LEU A 76 -5.61 -6.14 -0.75
C LEU A 76 -5.71 -4.67 -1.18
N THR A 77 -5.21 -3.77 -0.36
CA THR A 77 -5.39 -2.32 -0.53
C THR A 77 -4.12 -1.57 -0.91
N GLY A 78 -2.95 -2.17 -0.68
CA GLY A 78 -1.66 -1.48 -0.80
C GLY A 78 -1.38 -0.47 0.31
N VAL A 79 -2.23 -0.34 1.32
CA VAL A 79 -2.01 0.54 2.47
C VAL A 79 -0.88 -0.02 3.33
N GLN A 80 -0.03 0.85 3.86
CA GLN A 80 1.04 0.44 4.75
C GLN A 80 0.47 -0.10 6.07
N VAL A 81 0.99 -1.23 6.51
CA VAL A 81 0.64 -1.91 7.76
C VAL A 81 1.85 -1.96 8.70
N ALA A 82 1.62 -2.26 9.97
CA ALA A 82 2.67 -2.20 10.99
C ALA A 82 3.74 -3.29 10.80
N ASP A 83 3.34 -4.50 10.38
CA ASP A 83 4.21 -5.67 10.30
C ASP A 83 3.75 -6.66 9.22
N GLU A 84 4.56 -7.70 9.00
CA GLU A 84 4.29 -8.76 8.05
C GLU A 84 3.06 -9.61 8.44
N ALA A 85 2.79 -9.76 9.74
CA ALA A 85 1.63 -10.53 10.20
C ALA A 85 0.32 -9.87 9.79
N GLN A 86 0.25 -8.54 9.86
CA GLN A 86 -0.90 -7.79 9.36
C GLN A 86 -1.05 -7.89 7.84
N ALA A 87 0.06 -7.87 7.09
CA ALA A 87 0.04 -8.04 5.64
C ALA A 87 -0.44 -9.45 5.21
N ARG A 88 -0.24 -10.46 6.06
CA ARG A 88 -0.61 -11.86 5.79
C ARG A 88 -1.96 -12.29 6.37
N ARG A 89 -2.67 -11.42 7.08
CA ARG A 89 -3.99 -11.75 7.63
C ARG A 89 -4.90 -12.38 6.58
N PRO A 90 -5.81 -13.29 6.98
CA PRO A 90 -6.79 -13.83 6.06
C PRO A 90 -7.69 -12.71 5.52
N VAL A 91 -8.02 -12.79 4.24
CA VAL A 91 -9.08 -11.99 3.66
C VAL A 91 -10.42 -12.56 4.14
N THR A 92 -11.25 -11.71 4.74
CA THR A 92 -12.63 -12.07 5.08
C THR A 92 -13.57 -11.33 4.14
N ALA A 93 -14.33 -12.09 3.36
CA ALA A 93 -15.35 -11.59 2.45
C ALA A 93 -16.73 -11.71 3.13
N ILE A 94 -17.45 -10.61 3.27
CA ILE A 94 -18.70 -10.54 4.01
C ILE A 94 -19.82 -10.08 3.09
N MET A 95 -20.90 -10.88 3.00
CA MET A 95 -22.11 -10.51 2.27
C MET A 95 -22.89 -9.47 3.05
N ILE A 96 -23.10 -8.29 2.46
CA ILE A 96 -23.80 -7.16 3.07
C ILE A 96 -25.03 -6.79 2.23
N GLU A 97 -26.15 -6.63 2.89
CA GLU A 97 -27.43 -6.26 2.28
C GLU A 97 -27.43 -4.81 1.79
N ASN A 98 -28.20 -4.53 0.71
CA ASN A 98 -28.38 -3.18 0.19
C ASN A 98 -29.84 -2.80 -0.09
N SER A 99 -30.83 -3.51 0.48
CA SER A 99 -32.21 -2.99 0.41
C SER A 99 -32.30 -1.64 1.14
N PRO A 100 -33.24 -0.76 0.79
CA PRO A 100 -33.42 0.51 1.51
C PRO A 100 -33.57 0.37 3.03
N ASP A 101 -34.24 -0.68 3.49
CA ASP A 101 -34.43 -0.96 4.94
C ASP A 101 -33.14 -1.42 5.67
N ALA A 102 -32.10 -1.79 4.90
CA ALA A 102 -30.80 -2.15 5.44
C ALA A 102 -29.84 -0.96 5.54
N ARG A 103 -30.22 0.19 5.00
CA ARG A 103 -29.35 1.40 4.96
C ARG A 103 -29.56 2.28 6.21
N PRO A 104 -28.52 2.98 6.70
CA PRO A 104 -27.12 2.80 6.37
C PRO A 104 -26.59 1.46 6.88
N GLN A 105 -25.64 0.88 6.17
CA GLN A 105 -24.93 -0.33 6.57
C GLN A 105 -23.81 0.02 7.54
N SER A 106 -23.28 -1.00 8.24
CA SER A 106 -22.12 -0.88 9.13
C SER A 106 -20.89 -1.54 8.53
N GLY A 107 -19.74 -0.86 8.62
CA GLY A 107 -18.42 -1.38 8.29
C GLY A 107 -18.00 -1.24 6.82
N LEU A 108 -18.88 -0.78 5.92
CA LEU A 108 -18.57 -0.67 4.49
C LEU A 108 -17.45 0.34 4.19
N LYS A 109 -17.34 1.43 4.96
CA LYS A 109 -16.30 2.45 4.76
C LYS A 109 -14.87 1.90 4.98
N ASP A 110 -14.75 0.84 5.80
CA ASP A 110 -13.47 0.25 6.17
C ASP A 110 -13.10 -0.98 5.30
N ALA A 111 -13.98 -1.40 4.38
CA ALA A 111 -13.70 -2.48 3.45
C ALA A 111 -12.56 -2.11 2.50
N GLY A 112 -11.66 -3.06 2.21
CA GLY A 112 -10.57 -2.87 1.26
C GLY A 112 -11.02 -2.93 -0.20
N VAL A 113 -11.87 -3.93 -0.52
CA VAL A 113 -12.49 -4.09 -1.84
C VAL A 113 -13.97 -4.41 -1.65
N VAL A 114 -14.84 -3.75 -2.40
CA VAL A 114 -16.28 -4.03 -2.42
C VAL A 114 -16.70 -4.38 -3.85
N PHE A 115 -17.35 -5.53 -4.01
CA PHE A 115 -18.08 -5.83 -5.26
C PHE A 115 -19.57 -5.61 -5.03
N GLU A 116 -20.16 -4.88 -5.95
CA GLU A 116 -21.59 -4.59 -5.98
C GLU A 116 -22.21 -5.14 -7.26
N ALA A 117 -23.35 -5.82 -7.15
CA ALA A 117 -24.14 -6.27 -8.28
C ALA A 117 -25.60 -6.45 -7.91
N VAL A 118 -26.47 -6.54 -8.91
CA VAL A 118 -27.87 -6.94 -8.72
C VAL A 118 -27.94 -8.37 -8.20
N ALA A 119 -28.76 -8.63 -7.20
CA ALA A 119 -28.92 -9.96 -6.62
C ALA A 119 -30.26 -10.61 -7.01
N GLU A 120 -31.37 -9.98 -6.68
CA GLU A 120 -32.71 -10.39 -7.08
C GLU A 120 -33.67 -9.19 -7.10
N GLY A 121 -34.65 -9.22 -7.98
CA GLY A 121 -35.69 -8.19 -8.06
C GLY A 121 -35.15 -6.77 -8.29
N GLY A 122 -33.99 -6.62 -8.90
CA GLY A 122 -33.32 -5.33 -9.09
C GLY A 122 -32.61 -4.79 -7.83
N ILE A 123 -32.66 -5.49 -6.70
CA ILE A 123 -31.98 -5.12 -5.45
C ILE A 123 -30.50 -5.50 -5.56
N THR A 124 -29.58 -4.56 -5.30
CA THR A 124 -28.14 -4.86 -5.27
C THR A 124 -27.74 -5.43 -3.90
N ARG A 125 -26.56 -6.06 -3.86
CA ARG A 125 -25.85 -6.48 -2.65
C ARG A 125 -24.38 -6.15 -2.77
N PHE A 126 -23.70 -6.22 -1.63
CA PHE A 126 -22.26 -6.09 -1.57
C PHE A 126 -21.62 -7.39 -1.09
N ILE A 127 -20.48 -7.76 -1.66
CA ILE A 127 -19.51 -8.57 -0.96
C ILE A 127 -18.32 -7.68 -0.64
N ALA A 128 -18.10 -7.44 0.64
CA ALA A 128 -17.06 -6.55 1.15
C ALA A 128 -15.89 -7.38 1.69
N LEU A 129 -14.68 -7.11 1.20
CA LEU A 129 -13.45 -7.82 1.52
C LEU A 129 -12.59 -6.97 2.46
N TYR A 130 -12.13 -7.60 3.52
CA TYR A 130 -11.31 -6.98 4.57
C TYR A 130 -10.02 -7.78 4.76
N GLN A 131 -8.90 -7.11 4.98
CA GLN A 131 -7.64 -7.75 5.35
C GLN A 131 -6.96 -7.04 6.52
N GLU A 132 -6.59 -5.76 6.37
CA GLU A 132 -5.96 -4.97 7.42
C GLU A 132 -6.97 -4.35 8.38
N ALA A 133 -8.09 -3.83 7.87
CA ALA A 133 -9.15 -3.21 8.68
C ALA A 133 -9.99 -4.27 9.40
N ARG A 134 -10.35 -3.99 10.64
CA ARG A 134 -11.14 -4.86 11.54
C ARG A 134 -12.24 -4.09 12.26
N PRO A 135 -13.30 -3.64 11.55
CA PRO A 135 -14.39 -2.92 12.17
C PRO A 135 -15.12 -3.75 13.25
N GLY A 136 -15.53 -3.07 14.32
CA GLY A 136 -16.21 -3.69 15.46
C GLY A 136 -17.70 -4.00 15.22
N LEU A 137 -18.28 -3.54 14.10
CA LEU A 137 -19.66 -3.81 13.69
C LEU A 137 -19.74 -3.90 12.17
N ILE A 138 -20.34 -4.98 11.66
CA ILE A 138 -20.49 -5.22 10.22
C ILE A 138 -21.87 -5.81 9.92
N GLY A 139 -22.56 -5.23 8.96
CA GLY A 139 -23.83 -5.74 8.49
C GLY A 139 -24.78 -4.65 7.93
N PRO A 140 -26.04 -5.03 7.65
CA PRO A 140 -26.63 -6.34 7.86
C PRO A 140 -26.04 -7.41 6.95
N VAL A 141 -25.67 -8.55 7.52
CA VAL A 141 -25.14 -9.69 6.76
C VAL A 141 -26.27 -10.38 6.02
N ARG A 142 -25.99 -10.85 4.78
CA ARG A 142 -27.02 -11.40 3.89
C ARG A 142 -26.58 -12.67 3.15
N SER A 143 -27.51 -13.24 2.40
CA SER A 143 -27.34 -14.48 1.65
C SER A 143 -26.39 -14.30 0.46
N VAL A 144 -25.54 -15.31 0.22
CA VAL A 144 -24.57 -15.34 -0.86
C VAL A 144 -25.18 -15.79 -2.21
N ARG A 145 -24.57 -15.36 -3.31
CA ARG A 145 -24.89 -15.77 -4.69
C ARG A 145 -23.61 -16.25 -5.41
N PRO A 146 -23.72 -17.10 -6.46
CA PRO A 146 -22.54 -17.71 -7.09
C PRO A 146 -21.50 -16.72 -7.57
N TYR A 147 -21.89 -15.66 -8.25
CA TYR A 147 -20.97 -14.67 -8.78
C TYR A 147 -20.20 -13.91 -7.69
N TYR A 148 -20.77 -13.68 -6.50
CA TYR A 148 -20.03 -13.12 -5.36
C TYR A 148 -18.99 -14.10 -4.83
N VAL A 149 -19.33 -15.40 -4.78
CA VAL A 149 -18.39 -16.46 -4.41
C VAL A 149 -17.21 -16.49 -5.39
N GLU A 150 -17.50 -16.42 -6.68
CA GLU A 150 -16.49 -16.45 -7.74
C GLU A 150 -15.58 -15.23 -7.75
N TRP A 151 -16.14 -14.01 -7.51
CA TRP A 151 -15.29 -12.82 -7.38
C TRP A 151 -14.40 -12.86 -6.14
N ALA A 152 -14.94 -13.31 -5.01
CA ALA A 152 -14.20 -13.43 -3.77
C ALA A 152 -13.12 -14.53 -3.82
N ALA A 153 -13.38 -15.64 -4.51
CA ALA A 153 -12.48 -16.81 -4.56
C ALA A 153 -11.06 -16.46 -5.01
N GLY A 154 -10.91 -15.47 -5.90
CA GLY A 154 -9.59 -14.96 -6.34
C GLY A 154 -8.73 -14.34 -5.23
N PHE A 155 -9.30 -14.12 -4.04
CA PHE A 155 -8.62 -13.56 -2.87
C PHE A 155 -8.34 -14.58 -1.76
N ASP A 156 -8.59 -15.87 -2.01
CA ASP A 156 -8.43 -16.95 -1.02
C ASP A 156 -9.10 -16.59 0.33
N PRO A 157 -10.45 -16.38 0.36
CA PRO A 157 -11.13 -15.77 1.48
C PRO A 157 -11.65 -16.78 2.52
N ALA A 158 -11.99 -16.25 3.72
CA ALA A 158 -13.08 -16.77 4.51
C ALA A 158 -14.37 -16.00 4.12
N VAL A 159 -15.51 -16.69 3.95
CA VAL A 159 -16.74 -16.10 3.41
C VAL A 159 -17.85 -16.12 4.46
N ALA A 160 -18.18 -14.93 4.99
CA ALA A 160 -19.22 -14.71 6.00
C ALA A 160 -20.57 -14.37 5.32
N HIS A 161 -21.61 -15.16 5.61
CA HIS A 161 -22.92 -15.00 5.01
C HIS A 161 -24.03 -15.64 5.85
N ILE A 162 -25.28 -15.38 5.49
CA ILE A 162 -26.48 -16.04 6.06
C ILE A 162 -27.14 -16.83 4.94
N GLY A 163 -26.81 -18.13 4.85
CA GLY A 163 -27.31 -18.95 3.79
C GLY A 163 -26.98 -18.42 2.38
N GLY A 164 -27.71 -18.89 1.41
CA GLY A 164 -27.48 -18.51 0.01
C GLY A 164 -28.38 -19.26 -0.95
N SER A 165 -28.22 -19.05 -2.25
CA SER A 165 -28.81 -19.91 -3.26
C SER A 165 -28.15 -21.31 -3.22
N ALA A 166 -28.88 -22.32 -3.66
CA ALA A 166 -28.41 -23.72 -3.59
C ALA A 166 -27.03 -23.88 -4.24
N LYS A 167 -26.80 -23.28 -5.42
CA LYS A 167 -25.54 -23.32 -6.13
C LYS A 167 -24.41 -22.63 -5.36
N ALA A 168 -24.65 -21.43 -4.80
CA ALA A 168 -23.64 -20.70 -4.04
C ALA A 168 -23.19 -21.49 -2.80
N LEU A 169 -24.14 -22.08 -2.06
CA LEU A 169 -23.85 -22.92 -0.90
C LEU A 169 -23.07 -24.17 -1.29
N GLN A 170 -23.45 -24.82 -2.40
CA GLN A 170 -22.71 -25.97 -2.92
C GLN A 170 -21.26 -25.61 -3.23
N MET A 171 -21.02 -24.45 -3.91
CA MET A 171 -19.69 -24.01 -4.28
C MET A 171 -18.80 -23.81 -3.04
N ILE A 172 -19.25 -23.05 -2.06
CA ILE A 172 -18.45 -22.80 -0.84
C ILE A 172 -18.19 -24.10 -0.07
N ARG A 173 -19.21 -24.94 0.11
CA ARG A 173 -19.13 -26.18 0.90
C ARG A 173 -18.36 -27.30 0.22
N SER A 174 -18.24 -27.28 -1.11
CA SER A 174 -17.42 -28.26 -1.86
C SER A 174 -15.92 -27.98 -1.78
N GLY A 175 -15.50 -26.82 -1.24
CA GLY A 175 -14.13 -26.36 -1.17
C GLY A 175 -13.64 -25.70 -2.47
N GLY A 176 -12.50 -25.01 -2.40
CA GLY A 176 -11.89 -24.30 -3.54
C GLY A 176 -12.38 -22.86 -3.76
N TYR A 177 -13.43 -22.43 -3.07
CA TYR A 177 -13.96 -21.06 -3.18
C TYR A 177 -13.80 -20.23 -1.91
N GLY A 178 -13.12 -20.76 -0.91
CA GLY A 178 -12.92 -20.13 0.39
C GLY A 178 -13.43 -20.97 1.55
N VAL A 179 -13.26 -20.47 2.78
CA VAL A 179 -13.72 -21.14 4.00
C VAL A 179 -15.10 -20.62 4.39
N ASP A 180 -16.04 -21.56 4.57
CA ASP A 180 -17.45 -21.26 4.88
C ASP A 180 -17.62 -20.78 6.33
N LEU A 181 -18.09 -19.55 6.50
CA LEU A 181 -18.47 -18.94 7.79
C LEU A 181 -19.99 -18.71 7.86
N ASP A 182 -20.80 -19.65 7.35
CA ASP A 182 -22.26 -19.54 7.33
C ASP A 182 -22.86 -19.40 8.75
N GLN A 183 -23.70 -18.39 8.93
CA GLN A 183 -24.42 -18.10 10.18
C GLN A 183 -25.25 -19.30 10.68
N PHE A 184 -25.86 -20.06 9.79
CA PHE A 184 -26.72 -21.18 10.19
C PHE A 184 -25.95 -22.28 10.95
N PHE A 185 -24.65 -22.44 10.67
CA PHE A 185 -23.79 -23.42 11.35
C PHE A 185 -22.91 -22.78 12.44
N ASN A 186 -22.86 -21.46 12.50
CA ASN A 186 -21.96 -20.71 13.40
C ASN A 186 -22.72 -19.57 14.09
N ALA A 187 -23.90 -19.86 14.63
CA ALA A 187 -24.83 -18.86 15.19
C ALA A 187 -24.19 -17.96 16.27
N GLY A 188 -23.25 -18.48 17.06
CA GLY A 188 -22.54 -17.69 18.08
C GLY A 188 -21.63 -16.59 17.53
N THR A 189 -21.27 -16.65 16.24
CA THR A 189 -20.44 -15.62 15.54
C THR A 189 -21.27 -14.41 15.13
N TYR A 190 -22.57 -14.54 15.09
CA TYR A 190 -23.51 -13.51 14.63
C TYR A 190 -24.54 -13.19 15.73
N TRP A 191 -25.24 -12.06 15.57
CA TRP A 191 -26.37 -11.69 16.40
C TRP A 191 -27.41 -10.92 15.60
N ARG A 192 -28.64 -10.86 16.11
CA ARG A 192 -29.66 -9.97 15.55
C ARG A 192 -29.72 -8.69 16.37
N ALA A 193 -29.57 -7.55 15.69
CA ALA A 193 -29.81 -6.24 16.28
C ALA A 193 -31.29 -6.07 16.63
N THR A 194 -31.56 -5.40 17.72
CA THR A 194 -32.95 -5.19 18.23
C THR A 194 -33.58 -3.89 17.74
N ASP A 195 -32.76 -2.99 17.21
CA ASP A 195 -33.14 -1.69 16.66
C ASP A 195 -33.40 -1.71 15.15
N ARG A 196 -33.42 -2.91 14.55
CA ARG A 196 -33.82 -3.17 13.15
C ARG A 196 -34.69 -4.42 13.10
N TYR A 197 -35.58 -4.49 12.11
CA TYR A 197 -36.46 -5.63 11.90
C TYR A 197 -35.78 -6.71 11.04
N ALA A 198 -36.17 -7.96 11.29
CA ALA A 198 -35.80 -9.05 10.39
C ALA A 198 -36.46 -8.85 9.01
N PRO A 199 -35.75 -9.18 7.91
CA PRO A 199 -34.48 -9.88 7.86
C PRO A 199 -33.25 -8.96 7.84
N HIS A 200 -33.38 -7.65 8.03
CA HIS A 200 -32.38 -6.60 7.84
C HIS A 200 -31.51 -6.31 9.09
N ASN A 201 -31.32 -7.30 9.96
CA ASN A 201 -30.81 -7.08 11.31
C ASN A 201 -29.74 -8.06 11.80
N VAL A 202 -29.08 -8.82 10.93
CA VAL A 202 -27.99 -9.71 11.36
C VAL A 202 -26.65 -9.03 11.21
N TYR A 203 -25.89 -9.05 12.28
CA TYR A 203 -24.58 -8.40 12.38
C TYR A 203 -23.51 -9.35 12.89
N THR A 204 -22.27 -8.98 12.67
CA THR A 204 -21.06 -9.64 13.16
C THR A 204 -19.96 -8.61 13.45
N ASN A 205 -18.81 -9.07 13.95
CA ASN A 205 -17.60 -8.27 14.11
C ASN A 205 -16.35 -9.14 13.87
N PHE A 206 -15.20 -8.48 13.75
CA PHE A 206 -13.96 -9.19 13.46
C PHE A 206 -13.44 -10.04 14.61
N ASP A 207 -13.70 -9.70 15.87
CA ASP A 207 -13.31 -10.55 17.00
C ASP A 207 -13.92 -11.96 16.87
N ARG A 208 -15.20 -12.03 16.48
CA ARG A 208 -15.91 -13.29 16.27
C ARG A 208 -15.52 -14.00 14.97
N LEU A 209 -15.38 -13.24 13.89
CA LEU A 209 -15.02 -13.80 12.57
C LEU A 209 -13.59 -14.34 12.56
N ASP A 210 -12.63 -13.63 13.16
CA ASP A 210 -11.23 -14.08 13.26
C ASP A 210 -11.10 -15.32 14.13
N ALA A 211 -11.83 -15.39 15.24
CA ALA A 211 -11.90 -16.59 16.09
C ALA A 211 -12.46 -17.80 15.31
N LEU A 212 -13.56 -17.61 14.58
CA LEU A 212 -14.16 -18.67 13.77
C LEU A 212 -13.25 -19.08 12.61
N SER A 213 -12.64 -18.12 11.89
CA SER A 213 -11.70 -18.38 10.81
C SER A 213 -10.52 -19.22 11.30
N THR A 214 -9.93 -18.84 12.43
CA THR A 214 -8.84 -19.57 13.07
C THR A 214 -9.27 -20.99 13.47
N ALA A 215 -10.44 -21.15 14.07
CA ALA A 215 -10.99 -22.48 14.43
C ALA A 215 -11.21 -23.38 13.21
N LYS A 216 -11.47 -22.79 12.04
CA LYS A 216 -11.58 -23.50 10.74
C LYS A 216 -10.23 -23.63 10.00
N GLY A 217 -9.11 -23.26 10.62
CA GLY A 217 -7.78 -23.37 10.03
C GLY A 217 -7.41 -22.27 9.04
N LYS A 218 -8.24 -21.22 8.90
CA LYS A 218 -7.95 -20.08 8.01
C LYS A 218 -7.22 -18.97 8.77
N THR A 219 -5.89 -18.97 8.67
CA THR A 219 -5.00 -18.02 9.38
C THR A 219 -4.30 -17.02 8.47
N SER A 220 -4.33 -17.26 7.15
CA SER A 220 -3.75 -16.36 6.14
C SER A 220 -4.48 -16.51 4.81
N SER A 221 -4.24 -15.57 3.89
CA SER A 221 -4.67 -15.66 2.50
C SER A 221 -3.48 -15.47 1.56
N THR A 222 -3.46 -16.25 0.48
CA THR A 222 -2.47 -16.14 -0.58
C THR A 222 -3.18 -15.78 -1.88
N PHE A 223 -2.98 -14.56 -2.35
CA PHE A 223 -3.62 -14.03 -3.54
C PHE A 223 -2.77 -12.95 -4.20
N SER A 224 -3.13 -12.56 -5.41
CA SER A 224 -2.67 -11.34 -6.04
C SER A 224 -3.87 -10.55 -6.56
N PHE A 225 -3.78 -9.24 -6.50
CA PHE A 225 -4.75 -8.32 -7.07
C PHE A 225 -4.01 -7.32 -7.97
N SER A 226 -4.71 -6.33 -8.55
CA SER A 226 -4.06 -5.31 -9.36
C SER A 226 -2.92 -4.62 -8.62
N PRO A 227 -1.79 -4.34 -9.28
CA PRO A 227 -0.69 -3.60 -8.67
C PRO A 227 -1.18 -2.33 -7.98
N ARG A 228 -0.56 -1.95 -6.87
CA ARG A 228 -0.92 -0.73 -6.14
C ARG A 228 0.13 0.35 -6.34
N THR A 229 -0.35 1.58 -6.49
CA THR A 229 0.49 2.76 -6.67
C THR A 229 0.10 3.88 -5.72
N ASP A 230 1.01 4.81 -5.49
CA ASP A 230 0.72 6.02 -4.73
C ASP A 230 -0.19 6.97 -5.54
N ASP A 231 -0.95 7.78 -4.83
CA ASP A 231 -1.87 8.78 -5.40
C ASP A 231 -1.13 9.75 -6.34
N LYS A 232 -1.69 9.96 -7.53
CA LYS A 232 -1.20 10.95 -8.48
C LYS A 232 -2.37 11.76 -9.06
N LYS A 233 -2.82 12.77 -8.31
CA LYS A 233 -3.92 13.63 -8.73
C LYS A 233 -3.70 14.21 -10.12
N ALA A 234 -4.71 14.18 -10.95
CA ALA A 234 -4.68 14.87 -12.23
C ALA A 234 -4.69 16.39 -12.04
N ALA A 235 -3.89 17.10 -12.83
CA ALA A 235 -3.92 18.56 -12.84
C ALA A 235 -5.27 19.08 -13.37
N THR A 236 -5.85 18.37 -14.35
CA THR A 236 -7.17 18.66 -14.94
C THR A 236 -8.00 17.37 -14.90
N PRO A 237 -8.89 17.21 -13.90
CA PRO A 237 -9.80 16.08 -13.85
C PRO A 237 -10.74 16.06 -15.06
N ASN A 238 -11.02 14.87 -15.60
CA ASN A 238 -12.00 14.64 -16.67
C ASN A 238 -13.12 13.65 -16.26
N ALA A 239 -13.12 13.24 -14.99
CA ALA A 239 -14.14 12.39 -14.39
C ALA A 239 -14.43 12.87 -12.96
N SER A 240 -14.89 14.13 -12.85
CA SER A 240 -15.23 14.78 -11.58
C SER A 240 -16.57 14.31 -11.03
N LYS A 241 -17.49 13.92 -11.91
CA LYS A 241 -18.77 13.30 -11.56
C LYS A 241 -18.93 12.03 -12.37
N ILE A 242 -19.41 10.98 -11.72
CA ILE A 242 -19.64 9.67 -12.31
C ILE A 242 -21.07 9.27 -11.98
N ASN A 243 -21.82 8.77 -12.97
CA ASN A 243 -23.11 8.12 -12.76
C ASN A 243 -23.02 6.68 -13.29
N ILE A 244 -23.45 5.73 -12.48
CA ILE A 244 -23.55 4.31 -12.84
C ILE A 244 -25.01 3.88 -12.68
N ASN A 245 -25.66 3.57 -13.80
CA ASN A 245 -27.02 3.04 -13.80
C ASN A 245 -26.98 1.53 -13.55
N VAL A 246 -27.03 1.13 -12.26
CA VAL A 246 -26.90 -0.28 -11.88
C VAL A 246 -28.19 -1.05 -12.09
N SER A 247 -29.33 -0.50 -11.66
CA SER A 247 -30.62 -1.20 -11.67
C SER A 247 -31.79 -0.19 -11.80
N SER A 248 -32.48 0.09 -10.69
CA SER A 248 -33.51 1.13 -10.59
C SER A 248 -32.96 2.39 -9.94
N GLY A 249 -33.74 3.47 -9.91
CA GLY A 249 -33.34 4.73 -9.31
C GLY A 249 -32.85 4.61 -7.85
N ALA A 250 -33.41 3.69 -7.07
CA ALA A 250 -33.02 3.45 -5.67
C ALA A 250 -31.60 2.82 -5.52
N TYR A 251 -31.04 2.26 -6.60
CA TYR A 251 -29.74 1.57 -6.64
C TYR A 251 -28.78 2.18 -7.65
N ASN A 252 -29.17 3.26 -8.32
CA ASN A 252 -28.22 4.01 -9.13
C ASN A 252 -27.21 4.73 -8.24
N VAL A 253 -25.99 4.76 -8.70
CA VAL A 253 -24.86 5.26 -7.93
C VAL A 253 -24.24 6.46 -8.60
N ASP A 254 -24.04 7.51 -7.82
CA ASP A 254 -23.28 8.68 -8.23
C ASP A 254 -22.01 8.81 -7.40
N TYR A 255 -20.97 9.34 -8.02
CA TYR A 255 -19.74 9.71 -7.33
C TYR A 255 -19.33 11.13 -7.69
N THR A 256 -18.84 11.84 -6.71
CA THR A 256 -18.20 13.16 -6.90
C THR A 256 -16.75 13.08 -6.46
N TYR A 257 -15.84 13.46 -7.35
CA TYR A 257 -14.41 13.47 -7.03
C TYR A 257 -14.09 14.57 -6.04
N ASP A 258 -13.46 14.19 -4.94
CA ASP A 258 -12.88 15.09 -3.94
C ASP A 258 -11.37 15.19 -4.14
N ALA A 259 -10.93 16.31 -4.71
CA ALA A 259 -9.51 16.56 -4.95
C ALA A 259 -8.70 16.74 -3.66
N ALA A 260 -9.32 17.09 -2.53
CA ALA A 260 -8.62 17.23 -1.25
C ALA A 260 -8.11 15.88 -0.76
N THR A 261 -8.96 14.87 -0.76
CA THR A 261 -8.67 13.50 -0.33
C THR A 261 -8.21 12.58 -1.46
N ASN A 262 -8.29 13.03 -2.72
CA ASN A 262 -8.06 12.22 -3.93
C ASN A 262 -8.90 10.92 -3.93
N SER A 263 -10.21 11.06 -3.76
CA SER A 263 -11.15 9.95 -3.64
C SER A 263 -12.53 10.35 -4.19
N TYR A 264 -13.48 9.44 -4.19
CA TYR A 264 -14.80 9.65 -4.79
C TYR A 264 -15.89 9.51 -3.72
N VAL A 265 -16.54 10.62 -3.38
CA VAL A 265 -17.71 10.66 -2.49
C VAL A 265 -18.86 9.91 -3.15
N ARG A 266 -19.34 8.83 -2.49
CA ARG A 266 -20.39 7.96 -3.03
C ARG A 266 -21.79 8.39 -2.61
N PHE A 267 -22.71 8.43 -3.56
CA PHE A 267 -24.13 8.60 -3.37
C PHE A 267 -24.87 7.39 -3.91
N GLU A 268 -26.01 7.05 -3.34
CA GLU A 268 -26.84 5.96 -3.80
C GLU A 268 -28.34 6.33 -3.69
N GLY A 269 -29.08 6.12 -4.77
CA GLY A 269 -30.47 6.53 -4.84
C GLY A 269 -30.69 8.02 -4.59
N GLY A 270 -29.72 8.87 -4.97
CA GLY A 270 -29.73 10.32 -4.78
C GLY A 270 -29.36 10.81 -3.35
N ALA A 271 -29.05 9.92 -2.42
CA ALA A 271 -28.64 10.26 -1.06
C ALA A 271 -27.16 9.94 -0.79
N ASN A 272 -26.55 10.63 0.17
CA ASN A 272 -25.20 10.29 0.64
C ASN A 272 -25.16 8.84 1.13
N HIS A 273 -24.21 8.05 0.64
CA HIS A 273 -23.99 6.71 1.15
C HIS A 273 -23.00 6.76 2.32
N THR A 274 -23.53 6.65 3.52
CA THR A 274 -22.75 6.74 4.77
C THR A 274 -22.73 5.39 5.48
N ASP A 275 -21.69 5.19 6.29
CA ASP A 275 -21.65 4.10 7.25
C ASP A 275 -22.51 4.46 8.46
N ARG A 276 -23.15 3.46 9.09
CA ARG A 276 -24.04 3.65 10.22
C ARG A 276 -23.34 4.24 11.45
N GLU A 277 -22.10 3.84 11.68
CA GLU A 277 -21.24 4.35 12.76
C GLU A 277 -20.62 5.72 12.42
N GLY A 278 -21.08 6.33 11.33
CA GLY A 278 -20.62 7.62 10.84
C GLY A 278 -19.49 7.52 9.81
N GLY A 279 -19.46 8.52 8.98
CA GLY A 279 -18.48 8.65 7.90
C GLY A 279 -19.06 8.33 6.53
N GLN A 280 -18.62 9.12 5.56
CA GLN A 280 -18.95 8.99 4.16
C GLN A 280 -18.22 7.79 3.56
N ILE A 281 -18.89 7.00 2.71
CA ILE A 281 -18.22 6.00 1.89
C ILE A 281 -17.53 6.74 0.73
N GLN A 282 -16.21 6.58 0.64
CA GLN A 282 -15.36 7.41 -0.22
C GLN A 282 -14.15 6.65 -0.75
N PRO A 283 -14.35 5.71 -1.70
CA PRO A 283 -13.29 4.90 -2.26
C PRO A 283 -12.25 5.73 -3.02
N LYS A 284 -11.00 5.24 -3.03
CA LYS A 284 -9.90 5.77 -3.85
C LYS A 284 -10.03 5.42 -5.32
N VAL A 285 -10.62 4.26 -5.58
CA VAL A 285 -10.80 3.72 -6.93
C VAL A 285 -12.24 3.26 -7.10
N VAL A 286 -12.88 3.69 -8.17
CA VAL A 286 -14.20 3.22 -8.61
C VAL A 286 -14.02 2.47 -9.93
N ILE A 287 -14.62 1.28 -10.03
CA ILE A 287 -14.59 0.47 -11.25
C ILE A 287 -16.02 0.14 -11.66
N ALA A 288 -16.41 0.52 -12.85
CA ALA A 288 -17.66 0.09 -13.48
C ALA A 288 -17.35 -1.05 -14.46
N MET A 289 -17.79 -2.27 -14.16
CA MET A 289 -17.44 -3.49 -14.89
C MET A 289 -18.66 -4.02 -15.65
N LYS A 290 -18.63 -4.01 -16.98
CA LYS A 290 -19.69 -4.52 -17.84
C LYS A 290 -19.63 -6.03 -17.93
N VAL A 291 -20.69 -6.72 -17.51
CA VAL A 291 -20.77 -8.19 -17.52
C VAL A 291 -22.09 -8.67 -18.13
N PRO A 292 -22.13 -9.82 -18.79
CA PRO A 292 -23.39 -10.42 -19.20
C PRO A 292 -24.23 -10.80 -17.98
N MET A 293 -25.49 -10.34 -17.96
CA MET A 293 -26.49 -10.68 -16.96
C MET A 293 -27.77 -11.20 -17.59
N SER A 294 -28.46 -12.13 -16.92
CA SER A 294 -29.77 -12.62 -17.31
C SER A 294 -30.58 -12.97 -16.09
N LEU A 295 -31.91 -12.81 -16.18
CA LEU A 295 -32.85 -13.29 -15.17
C LEU A 295 -33.11 -14.78 -15.35
N GLY A 296 -33.64 -15.42 -14.29
CA GLY A 296 -34.14 -16.80 -14.37
C GLY A 296 -33.25 -17.84 -13.73
N PHE A 297 -32.20 -17.46 -13.01
CA PHE A 297 -31.35 -18.42 -12.32
C PHE A 297 -32.07 -19.09 -11.13
N GLU A 298 -31.96 -20.43 -11.04
CA GLU A 298 -32.53 -21.31 -9.99
C GLU A 298 -34.07 -21.25 -9.86
N ASP A 299 -34.62 -20.10 -9.46
CA ASP A 299 -36.03 -19.94 -9.11
C ASP A 299 -36.82 -19.02 -10.04
N GLY A 300 -36.22 -18.62 -11.16
CA GLY A 300 -36.85 -17.82 -12.19
C GLY A 300 -36.80 -16.31 -11.99
N TYR A 301 -36.30 -15.81 -10.86
CA TYR A 301 -36.24 -14.36 -10.57
C TYR A 301 -34.87 -13.84 -10.13
N ARG A 302 -33.92 -14.75 -9.83
CA ARG A 302 -32.55 -14.37 -9.50
C ARG A 302 -31.71 -14.06 -10.75
N GLU A 303 -30.73 -13.22 -10.54
CA GLU A 303 -29.77 -12.93 -11.60
C GLU A 303 -28.75 -14.05 -11.77
N GLN A 304 -28.42 -14.32 -13.02
CA GLN A 304 -27.24 -15.06 -13.42
C GLN A 304 -26.26 -14.06 -14.01
N ILE A 305 -25.07 -13.97 -13.40
CA ILE A 305 -24.02 -13.05 -13.81
C ILE A 305 -22.80 -13.85 -14.25
N THR A 306 -22.30 -13.56 -15.45
CA THR A 306 -21.08 -14.16 -15.98
C THR A 306 -19.87 -13.49 -15.35
N THR A 307 -19.04 -14.25 -14.63
CA THR A 307 -17.85 -13.74 -13.94
C THR A 307 -16.54 -14.08 -14.63
N THR A 308 -16.56 -15.04 -15.56
CA THR A 308 -15.38 -15.50 -16.32
C THR A 308 -15.39 -14.98 -17.75
N GLY A 309 -14.23 -14.96 -18.39
CA GLY A 309 -14.05 -14.38 -19.72
C GLY A 309 -13.48 -12.96 -19.64
N SER A 310 -14.01 -12.07 -20.47
CA SER A 310 -13.53 -10.69 -20.53
C SER A 310 -14.64 -9.74 -21.00
N GLY A 311 -14.47 -8.45 -20.71
CA GLY A 311 -15.40 -7.41 -21.15
C GLY A 311 -14.88 -6.01 -20.85
N ALA A 312 -15.63 -5.00 -21.22
CA ALA A 312 -15.28 -3.60 -20.98
C ALA A 312 -15.42 -3.23 -19.50
N ALA A 313 -14.51 -2.40 -19.02
CA ALA A 313 -14.62 -1.74 -17.73
C ALA A 313 -14.05 -0.33 -17.78
N TYR A 314 -14.47 0.49 -16.83
CA TYR A 314 -14.00 1.87 -16.64
C TYR A 314 -13.41 1.99 -15.23
N VAL A 315 -12.15 2.39 -15.15
CA VAL A 315 -11.45 2.61 -13.88
C VAL A 315 -11.34 4.11 -13.63
N PHE A 316 -11.95 4.58 -12.57
CA PHE A 316 -11.91 5.97 -12.12
C PHE A 316 -10.98 6.09 -10.91
N GLN A 317 -9.95 6.89 -11.04
CA GLN A 317 -9.01 7.24 -9.97
C GLN A 317 -8.31 8.56 -10.31
N ASN A 318 -7.82 9.28 -9.31
CA ASN A 318 -7.09 10.54 -9.51
C ASN A 318 -7.90 11.65 -10.21
N GLY A 319 -9.23 11.55 -10.24
CA GLY A 319 -10.11 12.47 -10.99
C GLY A 319 -10.18 12.17 -12.48
N THR A 320 -9.66 11.02 -12.93
CA THR A 320 -9.65 10.61 -14.35
C THR A 320 -10.30 9.26 -14.56
N VAL A 321 -10.62 8.96 -15.80
CA VAL A 321 -11.10 7.65 -16.25
C VAL A 321 -10.08 6.98 -17.15
N SER A 322 -9.95 5.66 -17.02
CA SER A 322 -9.26 4.78 -17.95
C SER A 322 -10.22 3.72 -18.45
N GLU A 323 -10.38 3.60 -19.75
CA GLU A 323 -11.09 2.48 -20.36
C GLU A 323 -10.18 1.26 -20.38
N VAL A 324 -10.66 0.14 -19.85
CA VAL A 324 -9.87 -1.09 -19.69
C VAL A 324 -10.70 -2.31 -20.06
N THR A 325 -10.03 -3.43 -20.25
CA THR A 325 -10.65 -4.75 -20.36
C THR A 325 -10.49 -5.49 -19.03
N TRP A 326 -11.61 -5.89 -18.42
CA TRP A 326 -11.55 -6.87 -17.36
C TRP A 326 -11.38 -8.27 -17.93
N SER A 327 -10.67 -9.15 -17.24
CA SER A 327 -10.54 -10.56 -17.58
C SER A 327 -10.43 -11.44 -16.34
N LYS A 328 -11.05 -12.63 -16.41
CA LYS A 328 -10.99 -13.65 -15.36
C LYS A 328 -11.01 -15.04 -16.02
N ALA A 329 -9.91 -15.76 -15.92
CA ALA A 329 -9.68 -17.01 -16.67
C ALA A 329 -10.53 -18.19 -16.18
N SER A 330 -10.89 -18.22 -14.89
CA SER A 330 -11.74 -19.26 -14.28
C SER A 330 -12.48 -18.70 -13.08
N ALA A 331 -13.43 -19.43 -12.54
CA ALA A 331 -14.23 -19.04 -11.38
C ALA A 331 -13.38 -18.65 -10.14
N THR A 332 -12.23 -19.28 -9.95
CA THR A 332 -11.32 -19.02 -8.83
C THR A 332 -10.08 -18.19 -9.21
N ALA A 333 -9.91 -17.86 -10.50
CA ALA A 333 -8.78 -17.06 -10.95
C ALA A 333 -8.89 -15.61 -10.47
N LYS A 334 -7.76 -14.92 -10.46
CA LYS A 334 -7.64 -13.49 -10.27
C LYS A 334 -8.49 -12.72 -11.30
N LEU A 335 -9.19 -11.69 -10.86
CA LEU A 335 -9.78 -10.68 -11.73
C LEU A 335 -8.72 -9.65 -12.09
N GLU A 336 -8.53 -9.40 -13.38
CA GLU A 336 -7.53 -8.49 -13.91
C GLU A 336 -8.21 -7.35 -14.69
N PHE A 337 -7.59 -6.16 -14.68
CA PHE A 337 -7.99 -5.00 -15.45
C PHE A 337 -6.81 -4.55 -16.31
N LYS A 338 -6.93 -4.61 -17.63
CA LYS A 338 -5.83 -4.32 -18.56
C LYS A 338 -6.17 -3.16 -19.48
N THR A 339 -5.23 -2.27 -19.66
CA THR A 339 -5.24 -1.21 -20.66
C THR A 339 -5.13 -1.77 -22.07
N ALA A 340 -5.39 -0.96 -23.09
CA ALA A 340 -5.38 -1.39 -24.50
C ALA A 340 -4.03 -1.98 -24.95
N ASP A 341 -2.92 -1.60 -24.31
CA ASP A 341 -1.58 -2.16 -24.54
C ASP A 341 -1.33 -3.49 -23.83
N GLY A 342 -2.36 -4.06 -23.16
CA GLY A 342 -2.31 -5.35 -22.48
C GLY A 342 -1.68 -5.33 -21.08
N LYS A 343 -1.27 -4.17 -20.57
CA LYS A 343 -0.70 -4.04 -19.23
C LYS A 343 -1.80 -3.95 -18.17
N GLU A 344 -1.58 -4.59 -17.05
CA GLU A 344 -2.47 -4.48 -15.90
C GLU A 344 -2.38 -3.06 -15.32
N ILE A 345 -3.57 -2.43 -15.12
CA ILE A 345 -3.62 -1.08 -14.55
C ILE A 345 -3.24 -1.11 -13.07
N ALA A 346 -2.37 -0.19 -12.66
CA ALA A 346 -2.07 0.01 -11.25
C ALA A 346 -3.17 0.85 -10.59
N LEU A 347 -3.69 0.39 -9.47
CA LEU A 347 -4.74 1.06 -8.70
C LEU A 347 -4.14 1.87 -7.54
N ASN A 348 -4.73 3.02 -7.26
CA ASN A 348 -4.36 3.80 -6.07
C ASN A 348 -4.50 2.95 -4.79
N ARG A 349 -3.64 3.21 -3.81
CA ARG A 349 -3.72 2.58 -2.48
C ARG A 349 -4.99 3.00 -1.77
N GLY A 350 -5.67 2.05 -1.12
CA GLY A 350 -6.90 2.26 -0.37
C GLY A 350 -8.08 1.49 -0.93
N GLN A 351 -9.29 1.87 -0.52
CA GLN A 351 -10.53 1.19 -0.89
C GLN A 351 -10.77 1.23 -2.40
N THR A 352 -11.14 0.08 -2.96
CA THR A 352 -11.58 -0.10 -4.34
C THR A 352 -13.04 -0.56 -4.35
N TRP A 353 -13.90 0.14 -5.09
CA TRP A 353 -15.31 -0.23 -5.28
C TRP A 353 -15.54 -0.68 -6.71
N VAL A 354 -15.97 -1.92 -6.90
CA VAL A 354 -16.25 -2.54 -8.19
C VAL A 354 -17.75 -2.76 -8.33
N THR A 355 -18.39 -2.02 -9.20
CA THR A 355 -19.80 -2.21 -9.54
C THR A 355 -19.90 -3.00 -10.86
N ALA A 356 -20.42 -4.24 -10.76
CA ALA A 356 -20.73 -5.04 -11.92
C ALA A 356 -22.15 -4.72 -12.39
N LEU A 357 -22.27 -4.37 -13.67
CA LEU A 357 -23.54 -3.98 -14.27
C LEU A 357 -23.73 -4.66 -15.62
N ASP A 358 -24.99 -4.87 -16.01
CA ASP A 358 -25.33 -5.44 -17.29
C ASP A 358 -24.73 -4.63 -18.45
N GLN A 359 -24.37 -5.31 -19.53
CA GLN A 359 -23.75 -4.70 -20.71
C GLN A 359 -24.60 -3.56 -21.32
N SER A 360 -25.91 -3.63 -21.18
CA SER A 360 -26.85 -2.61 -21.69
C SER A 360 -26.96 -1.36 -20.81
N ARG A 361 -26.51 -1.42 -19.55
CA ARG A 361 -26.65 -0.32 -18.59
C ARG A 361 -25.62 0.79 -18.85
N GLY A 362 -26.01 2.06 -18.56
CA GLY A 362 -25.19 3.25 -18.79
C GLY A 362 -24.15 3.50 -17.69
N VAL A 363 -22.99 3.99 -18.12
CA VAL A 363 -21.99 4.66 -17.27
C VAL A 363 -21.67 5.98 -17.95
N THR A 364 -21.79 7.09 -17.22
CA THR A 364 -21.45 8.42 -17.73
C THR A 364 -20.56 9.17 -16.76
N TRP A 365 -19.75 10.08 -17.27
CA TRP A 365 -18.85 10.92 -16.46
C TRP A 365 -18.61 12.29 -17.09
N GLN A 366 -18.16 13.25 -16.28
CA GLN A 366 -17.80 14.60 -16.70
C GLN A 366 -16.72 15.20 -15.78
#